data_861059926c8066c91e7a9f2f4b410bed
#
_entry.id   861059926c8066c91e7a9f2f4b410bed
#
_cell.length_a   1.000
_cell.length_b   1.000
_cell.length_c   1.000
_cell.angle_alpha   90.00
_cell.angle_beta   90.00
_cell.angle_gamma   90.00
#
_symmetry.space_group_name_H-M   'P 1'
#
loop_
_entity.id
_entity.type
_entity.pdbx_description
1 polymer ?
#
loop_
_entity_poly.entity_id
_entity_poly.type
_entity_poly.pdbx_seq_one_letter_code
_entity_poly.pdbx_strand_id
1 'polypeptide(L)'
;MSQQKYEYYGFISYNRKDRKWAQMLQKQLERYSLPASLRKERPDLPKHISPIFLDQSDLVSHDEGLEQSLLDKLDESAYLIVLCSPNSAHSSWVDAEIRHFIDTGRLNRIIPVIISGESHAADPANECYPSALRDLTGSDKLLSIRAEDHGKNGVLLRVAATILGLRMDDLIARDAAYRKRRKLIFSIAALSLIIVMAAAVWYNTPHTAYYKEVANKWEVPAGISPASAEERKSLPFTYRLTRLRNRVIRMERVNSAGIPVNS
;
A
#
# COMPACT_ATOMS: atom_id res chain seq x y z
N MET A 1 3.11 -31.64 -20.97
CA MET A 1 4.37 -30.93 -20.62
C MET A 1 4.41 -30.85 -19.10
N SER A 2 5.33 -31.59 -18.46
CA SER A 2 5.48 -31.59 -17.00
C SER A 2 5.85 -30.18 -16.55
N GLN A 3 5.02 -29.59 -15.68
CA GLN A 3 5.36 -28.35 -15.02
C GLN A 3 6.58 -28.63 -14.13
N GLN A 4 7.74 -28.21 -14.57
CA GLN A 4 8.93 -28.17 -13.72
C GLN A 4 8.58 -27.26 -12.55
N LYS A 5 8.49 -27.81 -11.36
CA LYS A 5 8.06 -27.09 -10.17
C LYS A 5 9.27 -26.29 -9.66
N TYR A 6 9.33 -25.01 -10.02
CA TYR A 6 10.34 -24.08 -9.50
C TYR A 6 10.05 -23.81 -8.01
N GLU A 7 11.10 -23.66 -7.20
CA GLU A 7 11.00 -23.29 -5.79
C GLU A 7 10.68 -21.78 -5.65
N TYR A 8 11.29 -20.95 -6.52
CA TYR A 8 11.12 -19.50 -6.53
C TYR A 8 10.33 -19.04 -7.76
N TYR A 9 9.46 -18.07 -7.57
CA TYR A 9 8.79 -17.38 -8.69
C TYR A 9 9.74 -16.56 -9.54
N GLY A 10 10.83 -16.07 -8.93
CA GLY A 10 11.85 -15.34 -9.64
C GLY A 10 13.11 -15.13 -8.80
N PHE A 11 14.20 -14.89 -9.51
CA PHE A 11 15.50 -14.49 -8.99
C PHE A 11 15.73 -13.04 -9.39
N ILE A 12 16.13 -12.16 -8.45
CA ILE A 12 16.48 -10.78 -8.75
C ILE A 12 17.99 -10.66 -8.87
N SER A 13 18.46 -10.46 -10.11
CA SER A 13 19.86 -10.17 -10.46
C SER A 13 20.08 -8.66 -10.45
N TYR A 14 21.11 -8.19 -9.75
CA TYR A 14 21.38 -6.78 -9.58
C TYR A 14 22.85 -6.49 -9.19
N ASN A 15 23.32 -5.27 -9.47
CA ASN A 15 24.59 -4.81 -8.91
C ASN A 15 24.40 -4.33 -7.45
N ARG A 16 25.35 -4.58 -6.57
CA ARG A 16 25.30 -4.21 -5.13
C ARG A 16 24.94 -2.74 -4.87
N LYS A 17 25.36 -1.83 -5.74
CA LYS A 17 25.00 -0.40 -5.64
C LYS A 17 23.50 -0.17 -5.77
N ASP A 18 22.76 -1.09 -6.40
CA ASP A 18 21.33 -1.03 -6.64
C ASP A 18 20.49 -1.82 -5.62
N ARG A 19 21.13 -2.30 -4.53
CA ARG A 19 20.53 -3.13 -3.47
C ARG A 19 19.21 -2.57 -2.91
N LYS A 20 19.12 -1.26 -2.76
CA LYS A 20 17.88 -0.62 -2.25
C LYS A 20 16.68 -0.85 -3.18
N TRP A 21 16.91 -0.82 -4.49
CA TRP A 21 15.91 -1.12 -5.50
C TRP A 21 15.52 -2.60 -5.47
N ALA A 22 16.50 -3.50 -5.43
CA ALA A 22 16.29 -4.93 -5.40
C ALA A 22 15.46 -5.36 -4.18
N GLN A 23 15.85 -4.94 -2.98
CA GLN A 23 15.12 -5.23 -1.74
C GLN A 23 13.70 -4.65 -1.73
N MET A 24 13.51 -3.44 -2.28
CA MET A 24 12.19 -2.83 -2.40
C MET A 24 11.29 -3.63 -3.33
N LEU A 25 11.81 -4.03 -4.50
CA LEU A 25 11.04 -4.80 -5.49
C LEU A 25 10.68 -6.19 -4.96
N GLN A 26 11.64 -6.93 -4.36
CA GLN A 26 11.40 -8.21 -3.71
C GLN A 26 10.25 -8.10 -2.69
N LYS A 27 10.39 -7.19 -1.73
CA LYS A 27 9.42 -6.99 -0.66
C LYS A 27 8.03 -6.60 -1.17
N GLN A 28 7.97 -5.84 -2.26
CA GLN A 28 6.70 -5.46 -2.89
C GLN A 28 6.06 -6.64 -3.63
N LEU A 29 6.83 -7.43 -4.38
CA LEU A 29 6.34 -8.63 -5.07
C LEU A 29 5.79 -9.66 -4.08
N GLU A 30 6.52 -9.98 -3.03
CA GLU A 30 6.10 -10.97 -2.03
C GLU A 30 4.85 -10.52 -1.23
N ARG A 31 4.72 -9.21 -0.98
CA ARG A 31 3.55 -8.64 -0.29
C ARG A 31 2.37 -8.38 -1.22
N TYR A 32 2.60 -8.40 -2.52
CA TYR A 32 1.53 -8.15 -3.46
C TYR A 32 0.51 -9.28 -3.41
N SER A 33 -0.73 -8.92 -3.13
CA SER A 33 -1.86 -9.86 -3.12
C SER A 33 -2.72 -9.63 -4.36
N LEU A 34 -2.90 -10.69 -5.16
CA LEU A 34 -3.74 -10.61 -6.34
C LEU A 34 -5.20 -10.26 -5.95
N PRO A 35 -5.86 -9.37 -6.72
CA PRO A 35 -7.27 -9.04 -6.53
C PRO A 35 -8.15 -10.29 -6.46
N ALA A 36 -9.08 -10.32 -5.51
CA ALA A 36 -9.96 -11.48 -5.31
C ALA A 36 -10.84 -11.78 -6.54
N SER A 37 -11.21 -10.75 -7.32
CA SER A 37 -11.93 -10.90 -8.58
C SER A 37 -11.14 -11.73 -9.60
N LEU A 38 -9.84 -11.45 -9.73
CA LEU A 38 -8.96 -12.17 -10.65
C LEU A 38 -8.80 -13.65 -10.23
N ARG A 39 -8.65 -13.91 -8.94
CA ARG A 39 -8.53 -15.29 -8.41
C ARG A 39 -9.81 -16.10 -8.54
N LYS A 40 -10.97 -15.45 -8.60
CA LYS A 40 -12.25 -16.13 -8.90
C LYS A 40 -12.34 -16.60 -10.35
N GLU A 41 -11.82 -15.79 -11.29
CA GLU A 41 -11.80 -16.10 -12.72
C GLU A 41 -10.66 -17.08 -13.08
N ARG A 42 -9.53 -16.98 -12.37
CA ARG A 42 -8.34 -17.76 -12.56
C ARG A 42 -7.92 -18.41 -11.22
N PRO A 43 -8.57 -19.52 -10.83
CA PRO A 43 -8.27 -20.24 -9.58
C PRO A 43 -6.88 -20.85 -9.55
N ASP A 44 -6.27 -21.03 -10.74
CA ASP A 44 -4.90 -21.52 -10.94
C ASP A 44 -3.82 -20.54 -10.47
N LEU A 45 -4.17 -19.25 -10.31
CA LEU A 45 -3.22 -18.22 -9.90
C LEU A 45 -2.97 -18.24 -8.39
N PRO A 46 -1.70 -18.03 -7.96
CA PRO A 46 -1.36 -17.96 -6.54
C PRO A 46 -1.93 -16.71 -5.89
N LYS A 47 -2.10 -16.75 -4.58
CA LYS A 47 -2.50 -15.57 -3.81
C LYS A 47 -1.40 -14.53 -3.73
N HIS A 48 -0.15 -14.98 -3.64
CA HIS A 48 1.06 -14.16 -3.52
C HIS A 48 2.12 -14.69 -4.49
N ILE A 49 2.98 -13.79 -4.96
CA ILE A 49 4.15 -14.13 -5.78
C ILE A 49 5.33 -14.28 -4.81
N SER A 50 5.40 -15.41 -4.12
CA SER A 50 6.39 -15.68 -3.09
C SER A 50 6.69 -17.19 -3.06
N PRO A 51 7.98 -17.56 -2.86
CA PRO A 51 9.14 -16.71 -2.61
C PRO A 51 9.77 -16.11 -3.87
N ILE A 52 10.45 -14.96 -3.69
CA ILE A 52 11.35 -14.34 -4.68
C ILE A 52 12.76 -14.39 -4.11
N PHE A 53 13.70 -15.00 -4.83
CA PHE A 53 15.08 -15.05 -4.40
C PHE A 53 15.78 -13.71 -4.65
N LEU A 54 16.54 -13.26 -3.66
CA LEU A 54 17.41 -12.10 -3.74
C LEU A 54 18.77 -12.47 -3.20
N ASP A 55 19.78 -12.40 -4.01
CA ASP A 55 21.16 -12.60 -3.54
C ASP A 55 21.52 -11.54 -2.51
N GLN A 56 21.78 -11.98 -1.28
CA GLN A 56 22.21 -11.13 -0.17
C GLN A 56 23.67 -11.35 0.18
N SER A 57 24.40 -12.18 -0.58
CA SER A 57 25.79 -12.48 -0.29
C SER A 57 26.64 -11.21 -0.48
N ASP A 58 27.08 -10.65 0.64
CA ASP A 58 28.06 -9.57 0.66
C ASP A 58 29.50 -10.11 0.47
N LEU A 59 29.64 -11.40 0.21
CA LEU A 59 30.91 -12.11 0.22
C LEU A 59 31.62 -11.95 -1.13
N VAL A 60 32.73 -11.23 -1.09
CA VAL A 60 33.79 -11.20 -2.11
C VAL A 60 34.67 -12.44 -1.87
N SER A 61 34.12 -13.63 -1.78
CA SER A 61 34.90 -14.84 -1.70
C SER A 61 34.75 -15.61 -3.00
N HIS A 62 35.84 -15.90 -3.64
CA HIS A 62 35.97 -16.92 -4.69
C HIS A 62 35.80 -18.31 -4.06
N ASP A 63 34.68 -18.50 -3.33
CA ASP A 63 34.34 -19.79 -2.76
C ASP A 63 33.50 -20.50 -3.79
N GLU A 64 34.07 -21.51 -4.44
CA GLU A 64 33.40 -22.33 -5.46
C GLU A 64 32.06 -22.92 -4.95
N GLY A 65 31.96 -23.20 -3.64
CA GLY A 65 30.72 -23.67 -3.02
C GLY A 65 29.60 -22.64 -3.00
N LEU A 66 29.93 -21.35 -2.87
CA LEU A 66 28.95 -20.28 -2.88
C LEU A 66 28.42 -19.99 -4.29
N GLU A 67 29.32 -20.02 -5.28
CA GLU A 67 28.95 -19.83 -6.70
C GLU A 67 27.99 -20.94 -7.16
N GLN A 68 28.31 -22.22 -6.83
CA GLN A 68 27.40 -23.34 -7.15
C GLN A 68 26.04 -23.19 -6.47
N SER A 69 26.01 -22.82 -5.19
CA SER A 69 24.75 -22.61 -4.46
C SER A 69 23.87 -21.52 -5.09
N LEU A 70 24.48 -20.46 -5.64
CA LEU A 70 23.74 -19.41 -6.34
C LEU A 70 23.21 -19.87 -7.71
N LEU A 71 23.98 -20.64 -8.45
CA LEU A 71 23.53 -21.28 -9.69
C LEU A 71 22.36 -22.23 -9.43
N ASP A 72 22.39 -23.01 -8.36
CA ASP A 72 21.30 -23.87 -7.95
C ASP A 72 20.01 -23.05 -7.69
N LYS A 73 20.11 -21.91 -6.98
CA LYS A 73 18.98 -21.00 -6.75
C LYS A 73 18.45 -20.34 -8.02
N LEU A 74 19.34 -20.04 -8.95
CA LEU A 74 19.01 -19.53 -10.26
C LEU A 74 18.23 -20.59 -11.08
N ASP A 75 18.64 -21.87 -11.00
CA ASP A 75 17.97 -22.99 -11.66
C ASP A 75 16.63 -23.33 -11.02
N GLU A 76 16.49 -23.16 -9.72
CA GLU A 76 15.24 -23.32 -8.98
C GLU A 76 14.25 -22.16 -9.19
N SER A 77 14.64 -21.11 -9.92
CA SER A 77 13.82 -19.92 -10.17
C SER A 77 13.11 -19.96 -11.52
N ALA A 78 11.81 -19.63 -11.52
CA ALA A 78 10.98 -19.63 -12.73
C ALA A 78 11.33 -18.48 -13.69
N TYR A 79 11.68 -17.31 -13.15
CA TYR A 79 12.00 -16.10 -13.90
C TYR A 79 13.28 -15.46 -13.37
N LEU A 80 14.01 -14.77 -14.26
CA LEU A 80 15.14 -13.91 -13.92
C LEU A 80 14.73 -12.45 -14.09
N ILE A 81 14.70 -11.70 -13.01
CA ILE A 81 14.42 -10.25 -13.00
C ILE A 81 15.75 -9.53 -12.94
N VAL A 82 16.15 -8.86 -14.02
CA VAL A 82 17.43 -8.16 -14.10
C VAL A 82 17.22 -6.67 -13.86
N LEU A 83 17.81 -6.12 -12.78
CA LEU A 83 17.83 -4.68 -12.56
C LEU A 83 18.93 -4.04 -13.41
N CYS A 84 18.52 -3.36 -14.47
CA CYS A 84 19.40 -2.72 -15.42
C CYS A 84 19.71 -1.28 -14.98
N SER A 85 21.00 -0.99 -14.84
CA SER A 85 21.57 0.32 -14.49
C SER A 85 22.98 0.43 -15.07
N PRO A 86 23.60 1.62 -15.08
CA PRO A 86 25.02 1.74 -15.43
C PRO A 86 25.95 0.90 -14.54
N ASN A 87 25.51 0.60 -13.30
CA ASN A 87 26.28 -0.29 -12.42
C ASN A 87 26.19 -1.76 -12.85
N SER A 88 25.00 -2.22 -13.24
CA SER A 88 24.80 -3.62 -13.68
C SER A 88 25.37 -3.88 -15.06
N ALA A 89 25.42 -2.87 -15.96
CA ALA A 89 26.02 -2.97 -17.28
C ALA A 89 27.48 -3.42 -17.26
N HIS A 90 28.21 -3.09 -16.20
CA HIS A 90 29.62 -3.45 -16.01
C HIS A 90 29.84 -4.59 -15.01
N SER A 91 28.78 -5.28 -14.59
CA SER A 91 28.86 -6.39 -13.65
C SER A 91 29.04 -7.70 -14.39
N SER A 92 30.23 -8.30 -14.27
CA SER A 92 30.49 -9.64 -14.82
C SER A 92 29.59 -10.70 -14.20
N TRP A 93 29.22 -10.51 -12.94
CA TRP A 93 28.31 -11.41 -12.22
C TRP A 93 26.90 -11.40 -12.80
N VAL A 94 26.30 -10.22 -12.94
CA VAL A 94 24.97 -10.07 -13.58
C VAL A 94 24.98 -10.61 -14.99
N ASP A 95 26.05 -10.40 -15.74
CA ASP A 95 26.20 -10.92 -17.10
C ASP A 95 26.24 -12.45 -17.11
N ALA A 96 26.97 -13.07 -16.20
CA ALA A 96 27.08 -14.54 -16.08
C ALA A 96 25.71 -15.17 -15.71
N GLU A 97 24.94 -14.57 -14.79
CA GLU A 97 23.61 -15.04 -14.43
C GLU A 97 22.64 -14.98 -15.62
N ILE A 98 22.71 -13.92 -16.42
CA ILE A 98 21.88 -13.79 -17.63
C ILE A 98 22.28 -14.86 -18.66
N ARG A 99 23.58 -15.06 -18.93
CA ARG A 99 24.05 -16.09 -19.86
C ARG A 99 23.64 -17.49 -19.42
N HIS A 100 23.79 -17.82 -18.13
CA HIS A 100 23.33 -19.08 -17.61
C HIS A 100 21.83 -19.31 -17.86
N PHE A 101 21.00 -18.29 -17.67
CA PHE A 101 19.56 -18.36 -17.93
C PHE A 101 19.23 -18.55 -19.41
N ILE A 102 20.01 -17.93 -20.29
CA ILE A 102 19.89 -18.08 -21.76
C ILE A 102 20.31 -19.51 -22.17
N ASP A 103 21.45 -19.99 -21.67
CA ASP A 103 22.02 -21.31 -22.02
C ASP A 103 21.12 -22.47 -21.57
N THR A 104 20.35 -22.26 -20.50
CA THR A 104 19.33 -23.22 -20.05
C THR A 104 18.01 -23.13 -20.84
N GLY A 105 17.95 -22.36 -21.94
CA GLY A 105 16.79 -22.22 -22.82
C GLY A 105 15.64 -21.39 -22.23
N ARG A 106 15.90 -20.55 -21.24
CA ARG A 106 14.91 -19.75 -20.52
C ARG A 106 14.92 -18.25 -20.89
N LEU A 107 15.40 -17.90 -22.09
CA LEU A 107 15.46 -16.51 -22.57
C LEU A 107 14.13 -15.77 -22.40
N ASN A 108 13.01 -16.41 -22.75
CA ASN A 108 11.66 -15.83 -22.66
C ASN A 108 11.16 -15.62 -21.22
N ARG A 109 11.94 -16.02 -20.22
CA ARG A 109 11.65 -15.82 -18.77
C ARG A 109 12.59 -14.80 -18.11
N ILE A 110 13.35 -14.06 -18.91
CA ILE A 110 14.15 -12.93 -18.44
C ILE A 110 13.31 -11.67 -18.51
N ILE A 111 13.27 -10.90 -17.42
CA ILE A 111 12.52 -9.65 -17.28
C ILE A 111 13.49 -8.50 -17.01
N PRO A 112 13.94 -7.76 -18.04
CA PRO A 112 14.79 -6.59 -17.84
C PRO A 112 13.99 -5.44 -17.23
N VAL A 113 14.48 -4.86 -16.13
CA VAL A 113 13.89 -3.70 -15.44
C VAL A 113 14.91 -2.57 -15.42
N ILE A 114 14.75 -1.56 -16.26
CA ILE A 114 15.62 -0.39 -16.30
C ILE A 114 15.27 0.53 -15.13
N ILE A 115 16.17 0.65 -14.17
CA ILE A 115 16.03 1.51 -13.00
C ILE A 115 16.74 2.85 -13.15
N SER A 116 17.76 2.91 -14.01
CA SER A 116 18.47 4.11 -14.45
C SER A 116 19.30 3.85 -15.70
N GLY A 117 19.64 4.89 -16.43
CA GLY A 117 20.40 4.79 -17.68
C GLY A 117 19.52 4.41 -18.88
N GLU A 118 20.15 4.11 -20.00
CA GLU A 118 19.50 3.81 -21.27
C GLU A 118 20.06 2.51 -21.85
N SER A 119 19.19 1.72 -22.47
CA SER A 119 19.60 0.53 -23.24
C SER A 119 20.13 0.94 -24.60
N HIS A 120 21.27 0.42 -24.99
CA HIS A 120 21.98 0.80 -26.22
C HIS A 120 22.32 2.30 -26.27
N ALA A 121 22.75 2.85 -25.12
CA ALA A 121 23.12 4.25 -25.01
C ALA A 121 24.27 4.62 -25.95
N ALA A 122 24.22 5.83 -26.52
CA ALA A 122 25.32 6.37 -27.31
C ALA A 122 26.54 6.67 -26.43
N ASP A 123 26.30 7.10 -25.19
CA ASP A 123 27.32 7.29 -24.16
C ASP A 123 27.48 5.99 -23.34
N PRO A 124 28.67 5.34 -23.37
CA PRO A 124 28.92 4.14 -22.58
C PRO A 124 28.71 4.31 -21.07
N ALA A 125 28.88 5.53 -20.56
CA ALA A 125 28.65 5.82 -19.13
C ALA A 125 27.15 5.75 -18.75
N ASN A 126 26.25 5.89 -19.71
CA ASN A 126 24.80 5.82 -19.51
C ASN A 126 24.19 4.46 -19.92
N GLU A 127 24.99 3.56 -20.48
CA GLU A 127 24.55 2.22 -20.87
C GLU A 127 24.12 1.42 -19.63
N CYS A 128 22.93 0.85 -19.67
CA CYS A 128 22.36 0.10 -18.55
C CYS A 128 22.26 -1.41 -18.77
N TYR A 129 22.41 -1.89 -20.01
CA TYR A 129 22.33 -3.31 -20.30
C TYR A 129 23.68 -4.02 -20.10
N PRO A 130 23.73 -5.13 -19.32
CA PRO A 130 24.82 -6.08 -19.38
C PRO A 130 25.03 -6.60 -20.79
N SER A 131 26.27 -7.03 -21.11
CA SER A 131 26.59 -7.46 -22.49
C SER A 131 25.68 -8.58 -23.00
N ALA A 132 25.33 -9.52 -22.15
CA ALA A 132 24.43 -10.63 -22.47
C ALA A 132 23.05 -10.17 -22.95
N LEU A 133 22.51 -9.05 -22.46
CA LEU A 133 21.27 -8.45 -22.96
C LEU A 133 21.48 -7.59 -24.21
N ARG A 134 22.61 -6.91 -24.29
CA ARG A 134 22.98 -6.05 -25.41
C ARG A 134 23.18 -6.84 -26.71
N ASP A 135 23.77 -8.04 -26.58
CA ASP A 135 24.09 -8.92 -27.69
C ASP A 135 22.82 -9.57 -28.31
N LEU A 136 21.65 -9.47 -27.64
CA LEU A 136 20.40 -10.00 -28.17
C LEU A 136 19.89 -9.17 -29.35
N THR A 137 19.63 -9.82 -30.47
CA THR A 137 19.18 -9.19 -31.70
C THR A 137 17.94 -9.85 -32.29
N GLY A 138 17.23 -9.13 -33.16
CA GLY A 138 16.07 -9.69 -33.88
C GLY A 138 14.93 -10.13 -32.97
N SER A 139 14.50 -11.39 -33.11
CA SER A 139 13.41 -11.99 -32.35
C SER A 139 13.74 -12.22 -30.88
N ASP A 140 15.02 -12.25 -30.51
CA ASP A 140 15.48 -12.53 -29.16
C ASP A 140 15.53 -11.28 -28.30
N LYS A 141 15.28 -10.11 -28.88
CA LYS A 141 15.25 -8.84 -28.16
C LYS A 141 14.11 -8.79 -27.15
N LEU A 142 14.46 -8.63 -25.87
CA LEU A 142 13.51 -8.58 -24.79
C LEU A 142 12.91 -7.18 -24.61
N LEU A 143 11.63 -7.14 -24.21
CA LEU A 143 10.95 -5.90 -23.83
C LEU A 143 11.32 -5.54 -22.39
N SER A 144 11.92 -4.38 -22.19
CA SER A 144 12.27 -3.88 -20.86
C SER A 144 11.13 -3.09 -20.22
N ILE A 145 11.12 -3.11 -18.89
CA ILE A 145 10.23 -2.30 -18.07
C ILE A 145 11.03 -1.10 -17.55
N ARG A 146 10.68 0.11 -17.98
CA ARG A 146 11.35 1.34 -17.52
C ARG A 146 10.70 1.87 -16.25
N ALA A 147 11.51 2.05 -15.20
CA ALA A 147 11.03 2.58 -13.93
C ALA A 147 10.65 4.07 -14.03
N GLU A 148 11.29 4.82 -14.90
CA GLU A 148 10.99 6.24 -15.18
C GLU A 148 9.57 6.42 -15.71
N ASP A 149 9.16 5.59 -16.69
CA ASP A 149 7.85 5.70 -17.33
C ASP A 149 6.70 5.26 -16.40
N HIS A 150 6.96 4.35 -15.49
CA HIS A 150 5.91 3.63 -14.77
C HIS A 150 5.93 3.82 -13.26
N GLY A 151 7.00 4.37 -12.71
CA GLY A 151 7.23 4.44 -11.28
C GLY A 151 7.29 3.05 -10.61
N LYS A 152 7.60 3.03 -9.32
CA LYS A 152 7.80 1.76 -8.57
C LYS A 152 6.60 0.83 -8.59
N ASN A 153 5.39 1.37 -8.48
CA ASN A 153 4.16 0.57 -8.53
C ASN A 153 3.87 0.01 -9.93
N GLY A 154 4.16 0.79 -10.97
CA GLY A 154 3.99 0.31 -12.34
C GLY A 154 4.97 -0.78 -12.71
N VAL A 155 6.23 -0.70 -12.23
CA VAL A 155 7.22 -1.78 -12.36
C VAL A 155 6.72 -3.04 -11.66
N LEU A 156 6.28 -2.93 -10.40
CA LEU A 156 5.72 -4.06 -9.64
C LEU A 156 4.62 -4.79 -10.42
N LEU A 157 3.63 -4.04 -10.93
CA LEU A 157 2.49 -4.63 -11.64
C LEU A 157 2.90 -5.30 -12.96
N ARG A 158 3.87 -4.72 -13.67
CA ARG A 158 4.38 -5.29 -14.93
C ARG A 158 5.17 -6.58 -14.70
N VAL A 159 6.06 -6.58 -13.72
CA VAL A 159 6.80 -7.79 -13.33
C VAL A 159 5.82 -8.87 -12.87
N ALA A 160 4.85 -8.52 -12.02
CA ALA A 160 3.83 -9.45 -11.55
C ALA A 160 2.98 -10.03 -12.69
N ALA A 161 2.55 -9.18 -13.64
CA ALA A 161 1.79 -9.63 -14.81
C ALA A 161 2.58 -10.60 -15.68
N THR A 162 3.87 -10.32 -15.91
CA THR A 162 4.76 -11.20 -16.68
C THR A 162 4.94 -12.56 -16.00
N ILE A 163 5.24 -12.58 -14.70
CA ILE A 163 5.41 -13.82 -13.92
C ILE A 163 4.13 -14.67 -13.94
N LEU A 164 2.97 -14.04 -13.89
CA LEU A 164 1.68 -14.72 -13.81
C LEU A 164 1.06 -15.02 -15.19
N GLY A 165 1.70 -14.59 -16.28
CA GLY A 165 1.16 -14.74 -17.63
C GLY A 165 -0.16 -14.00 -17.84
N LEU A 166 -0.33 -12.81 -17.23
CA LEU A 166 -1.53 -12.00 -17.28
C LEU A 166 -1.39 -10.83 -18.26
N ARG A 167 -2.52 -10.42 -18.84
CA ARG A 167 -2.55 -9.18 -19.61
C ARG A 167 -2.40 -7.98 -18.65
N MET A 168 -1.47 -7.10 -19.00
CA MET A 168 -1.15 -5.94 -18.19
C MET A 168 -2.36 -5.06 -17.88
N ASP A 169 -3.18 -4.79 -18.91
CA ASP A 169 -4.35 -3.90 -18.79
C ASP A 169 -5.37 -4.43 -17.78
N ASP A 170 -5.58 -5.74 -17.78
CA ASP A 170 -6.50 -6.38 -16.84
C ASP A 170 -6.02 -6.26 -15.39
N LEU A 171 -4.71 -6.42 -15.17
CA LEU A 171 -4.15 -6.32 -13.81
C LEU A 171 -4.15 -4.88 -13.31
N ILE A 172 -3.77 -3.90 -14.14
CA ILE A 172 -3.73 -2.48 -13.78
C ILE A 172 -5.14 -1.97 -13.45
N ALA A 173 -6.12 -2.23 -14.32
CA ALA A 173 -7.50 -1.76 -14.11
C ALA A 173 -8.10 -2.33 -12.82
N ARG A 174 -7.88 -3.63 -12.55
CA ARG A 174 -8.40 -4.30 -11.35
C ARG A 174 -7.69 -3.88 -10.08
N ASP A 175 -6.36 -3.69 -10.12
CA ASP A 175 -5.60 -3.20 -8.98
C ASP A 175 -6.01 -1.76 -8.60
N ALA A 176 -6.21 -0.88 -9.58
CA ALA A 176 -6.70 0.48 -9.35
C ALA A 176 -8.10 0.50 -8.71
N ALA A 177 -9.03 -0.33 -9.20
CA ALA A 177 -10.37 -0.47 -8.62
C ALA A 177 -10.32 -1.02 -7.17
N TYR A 178 -9.47 -2.02 -6.91
CA TYR A 178 -9.28 -2.59 -5.58
C TYR A 178 -8.72 -1.55 -4.59
N ARG A 179 -7.69 -0.81 -4.98
CA ARG A 179 -7.11 0.26 -4.15
C ARG A 179 -8.10 1.38 -3.85
N LYS A 180 -8.90 1.79 -4.86
CA LYS A 180 -9.96 2.81 -4.69
C LYS A 180 -11.02 2.34 -3.68
N ARG A 181 -11.51 1.09 -3.82
CA ARG A 181 -12.48 0.49 -2.90
C ARG A 181 -11.93 0.39 -1.47
N ARG A 182 -10.69 -0.04 -1.31
CA ARG A 182 -10.02 -0.14 -0.01
C ARG A 182 -9.90 1.23 0.67
N LYS A 183 -9.46 2.26 -0.07
CA LYS A 183 -9.41 3.64 0.45
C LYS A 183 -10.79 4.11 0.91
N LEU A 184 -11.83 3.86 0.13
CA LEU A 184 -13.21 4.23 0.48
C LEU A 184 -13.66 3.55 1.79
N ILE A 185 -13.40 2.25 1.96
CA ILE A 185 -13.75 1.51 3.18
C ILE A 185 -13.04 2.11 4.39
N PHE A 186 -11.74 2.39 4.29
CA PHE A 186 -10.99 3.03 5.38
C PHE A 186 -11.50 4.43 5.71
N SER A 187 -11.87 5.23 4.70
CA SER A 187 -12.44 6.57 4.91
C SER A 187 -13.79 6.51 5.64
N ILE A 188 -14.66 5.56 5.27
CA ILE A 188 -15.96 5.34 5.95
C ILE A 188 -15.73 4.89 7.39
N ALA A 189 -14.82 3.95 7.64
CA ALA A 189 -14.49 3.50 8.98
C ALA A 189 -13.93 4.62 9.87
N ALA A 190 -13.04 5.46 9.33
CA ALA A 190 -12.52 6.62 10.04
C ALA A 190 -13.62 7.64 10.38
N LEU A 191 -14.51 7.94 9.41
CA LEU A 191 -15.62 8.85 9.61
C LEU A 191 -16.60 8.33 10.68
N SER A 192 -16.94 7.03 10.64
CA SER A 192 -17.80 6.42 11.65
C SER A 192 -17.19 6.50 13.05
N LEU A 193 -15.88 6.31 13.18
CA LEU A 193 -15.18 6.45 14.46
C LEU A 193 -15.24 7.90 14.98
N ILE A 194 -15.05 8.90 14.09
CA ILE A 194 -15.15 10.31 14.47
C ILE A 194 -16.57 10.63 14.95
N ILE A 195 -17.62 10.14 14.29
CA ILE A 195 -19.01 10.35 14.69
C ILE A 195 -19.27 9.73 16.06
N VAL A 196 -18.80 8.51 16.31
CA VAL A 196 -18.96 7.85 17.63
C VAL A 196 -18.24 8.63 18.71
N MET A 197 -17.02 9.11 18.46
CA MET A 197 -16.26 9.93 19.40
C MET A 197 -16.97 11.27 19.68
N ALA A 198 -17.48 11.94 18.65
CA ALA A 198 -18.24 13.19 18.82
C ALA A 198 -19.52 12.97 19.63
N ALA A 199 -20.25 11.90 19.36
CA ALA A 199 -21.45 11.52 20.13
C ALA A 199 -21.09 11.19 21.60
N ALA A 200 -19.99 10.50 21.84
CA ALA A 200 -19.52 10.19 23.18
C ALA A 200 -19.12 11.46 23.96
N VAL A 201 -18.42 12.40 23.31
CA VAL A 201 -18.09 13.69 23.88
C VAL A 201 -19.37 14.47 24.20
N TRP A 202 -20.27 14.58 23.22
CA TRP A 202 -21.56 15.28 23.41
C TRP A 202 -22.36 14.67 24.56
N TYR A 203 -22.44 13.34 24.66
CA TYR A 203 -23.16 12.64 25.72
C TYR A 203 -22.55 12.86 27.10
N ASN A 204 -21.23 13.04 27.20
CA ASN A 204 -20.52 13.23 28.47
C ASN A 204 -20.30 14.72 28.83
N THR A 205 -20.70 15.67 27.98
CA THR A 205 -20.61 17.10 28.29
C THR A 205 -21.91 17.58 28.94
N PRO A 206 -21.85 18.48 29.95
CA PRO A 206 -23.04 19.07 30.51
C PRO A 206 -23.68 20.06 29.52
N HIS A 207 -24.99 19.89 29.30
CA HIS A 207 -25.78 20.77 28.46
C HIS A 207 -26.71 21.63 29.27
N THR A 208 -26.76 22.92 29.00
CA THR A 208 -27.64 23.87 29.68
C THR A 208 -28.79 24.30 28.79
N ALA A 209 -30.00 24.26 29.34
CA ALA A 209 -31.19 24.79 28.69
C ALA A 209 -31.94 25.71 29.66
N TYR A 210 -32.64 26.72 29.10
CA TYR A 210 -33.35 27.71 29.87
C TYR A 210 -34.86 27.53 29.66
N TYR A 211 -35.60 27.67 30.79
CA TYR A 211 -37.06 27.47 30.80
C TYR A 211 -37.74 28.60 31.54
N LYS A 212 -38.97 28.96 31.15
CA LYS A 212 -39.83 29.94 31.84
C LYS A 212 -40.43 29.34 33.08
N GLU A 213 -40.81 28.07 33.01
CA GLU A 213 -41.48 27.32 34.05
C GLU A 213 -40.85 25.94 34.22
N VAL A 214 -40.87 25.44 35.43
CA VAL A 214 -40.39 24.08 35.79
C VAL A 214 -41.45 23.41 36.61
N ALA A 215 -41.81 22.17 36.26
CA ALA A 215 -42.65 21.31 37.10
C ALA A 215 -41.81 20.15 37.67
N ASN A 216 -42.15 19.75 38.86
CA ASN A 216 -41.63 18.52 39.44
C ASN A 216 -42.42 17.32 38.93
N LYS A 217 -41.82 16.51 38.10
CA LYS A 217 -42.38 15.27 37.63
C LYS A 217 -41.58 14.11 38.23
N TRP A 218 -42.21 13.35 39.15
CA TRP A 218 -41.55 12.24 39.85
C TRP A 218 -40.25 12.67 40.57
N GLU A 219 -40.33 13.79 41.34
CA GLU A 219 -39.22 14.38 42.09
C GLU A 219 -38.04 14.87 41.21
N VAL A 220 -38.17 14.84 39.90
CA VAL A 220 -37.17 15.37 38.97
C VAL A 220 -37.68 16.67 38.35
N PRO A 221 -36.90 17.77 38.42
CA PRO A 221 -37.31 19.02 37.78
C PRO A 221 -37.31 18.87 36.23
N ALA A 222 -38.46 19.12 35.66
CA ALA A 222 -38.66 19.12 34.21
C ALA A 222 -39.03 20.52 33.71
N GLY A 223 -38.27 21.03 32.73
CA GLY A 223 -38.62 22.29 32.11
C GLY A 223 -39.82 22.12 31.18
N ILE A 224 -40.86 22.96 31.37
CA ILE A 224 -42.12 22.90 30.59
C ILE A 224 -42.07 23.84 29.39
N SER A 225 -41.66 25.09 29.57
CA SER A 225 -41.68 26.14 28.55
C SER A 225 -40.26 26.61 28.27
N PRO A 226 -39.63 26.18 27.13
CA PRO A 226 -38.30 26.65 26.75
C PRO A 226 -38.28 28.19 26.61
N ALA A 227 -37.22 28.84 27.11
CA ALA A 227 -37.00 30.26 26.97
C ALA A 227 -35.96 30.56 25.88
N SER A 228 -36.33 31.28 24.84
CA SER A 228 -35.38 31.77 23.84
C SER A 228 -34.45 32.84 24.39
N ALA A 229 -33.36 33.15 23.66
CA ALA A 229 -32.40 34.16 24.09
C ALA A 229 -33.03 35.55 24.21
N GLU A 230 -34.02 35.88 23.39
CA GLU A 230 -34.73 37.15 23.42
C GLU A 230 -35.72 37.22 24.59
N GLU A 231 -36.47 36.18 24.80
CA GLU A 231 -37.42 36.09 25.93
C GLU A 231 -36.70 36.17 27.28
N ARG A 232 -35.50 35.60 27.39
CA ARG A 232 -34.69 35.70 28.61
C ARG A 232 -34.34 37.14 29.00
N LYS A 233 -34.23 38.07 28.03
CA LYS A 233 -33.95 39.50 28.28
C LYS A 233 -35.17 40.22 28.83
N SER A 234 -36.36 39.82 28.50
CA SER A 234 -37.61 40.45 28.91
C SER A 234 -38.18 39.91 30.20
N LEU A 235 -37.74 38.71 30.64
CA LEU A 235 -38.25 38.08 31.84
C LEU A 235 -37.44 38.46 33.06
N PRO A 236 -38.04 38.64 34.27
CA PRO A 236 -37.36 38.97 35.49
C PRO A 236 -36.41 37.82 35.92
N PHE A 237 -36.74 36.61 35.60
CA PHE A 237 -35.91 35.43 35.83
C PHE A 237 -36.33 34.28 34.89
N THR A 238 -35.40 33.32 34.75
CA THR A 238 -35.60 32.04 34.03
C THR A 238 -34.94 30.92 34.84
N TYR A 239 -35.35 29.68 34.59
CA TYR A 239 -34.73 28.49 35.20
C TYR A 239 -33.66 27.92 34.25
N ARG A 240 -32.44 27.84 34.71
CA ARG A 240 -31.31 27.18 34.03
C ARG A 240 -31.20 25.74 34.52
N LEU A 241 -31.51 24.78 33.67
CA LEU A 241 -31.32 23.35 33.93
C LEU A 241 -30.07 22.86 33.23
N THR A 242 -29.15 22.33 33.99
CA THR A 242 -27.94 21.63 33.47
C THR A 242 -28.19 20.14 33.52
N ARG A 243 -28.03 19.50 32.35
CA ARG A 243 -28.20 18.05 32.17
C ARG A 243 -26.87 17.42 31.80
N LEU A 244 -26.58 16.27 32.39
CA LEU A 244 -25.47 15.38 32.02
C LEU A 244 -26.03 13.98 31.79
N ARG A 245 -25.70 13.32 30.71
CA ARG A 245 -26.19 11.99 30.37
C ARG A 245 -27.72 11.89 30.49
N ASN A 246 -28.41 12.89 30.01
CA ASN A 246 -29.87 13.04 30.06
C ASN A 246 -30.47 13.17 31.48
N ARG A 247 -29.67 13.33 32.54
CA ARG A 247 -30.13 13.57 33.92
C ARG A 247 -29.91 15.04 34.26
N VAL A 248 -30.89 15.65 34.97
CA VAL A 248 -30.72 17.00 35.52
C VAL A 248 -29.79 16.89 36.69
N ILE A 249 -28.64 17.58 36.60
CA ILE A 249 -27.62 17.61 37.66
C ILE A 249 -27.62 18.92 38.44
N ARG A 250 -28.22 20.00 37.84
CA ARG A 250 -28.28 21.32 38.48
C ARG A 250 -29.50 22.08 37.96
N MET A 251 -30.22 22.73 38.86
CA MET A 251 -31.26 23.67 38.54
C MET A 251 -31.01 24.97 39.29
N GLU A 252 -31.06 26.08 38.62
CA GLU A 252 -30.82 27.41 39.18
C GLU A 252 -31.84 28.40 38.61
N ARG A 253 -32.30 29.31 39.46
CA ARG A 253 -33.04 30.49 39.03
C ARG A 253 -32.03 31.57 38.66
N VAL A 254 -32.09 32.08 37.44
CA VAL A 254 -31.13 33.05 36.94
C VAL A 254 -31.83 34.32 36.35
N ASN A 255 -31.20 35.46 36.53
CA ASN A 255 -31.69 36.72 35.92
C ASN A 255 -31.39 36.77 34.38
N SER A 256 -31.74 37.83 33.75
CA SER A 256 -31.48 38.07 32.30
C SER A 256 -29.99 38.00 31.92
N ALA A 257 -29.08 38.29 32.83
CA ALA A 257 -27.65 38.19 32.66
C ALA A 257 -27.09 36.77 32.94
N GLY A 258 -27.93 35.80 33.33
CA GLY A 258 -27.54 34.44 33.65
C GLY A 258 -26.90 34.27 35.04
N ILE A 259 -27.02 35.28 35.90
CA ILE A 259 -26.50 35.27 37.27
C ILE A 259 -27.55 34.62 38.16
N PRO A 260 -27.17 33.64 39.04
CA PRO A 260 -28.09 33.04 40.00
C PRO A 260 -28.76 34.06 40.90
N VAL A 261 -30.08 33.95 41.06
CA VAL A 261 -30.88 34.78 41.95
C VAL A 261 -31.31 33.93 43.13
N ASN A 262 -30.83 34.29 44.32
CA ASN A 262 -31.27 33.62 45.53
C ASN A 262 -32.76 33.91 45.79
N SER A 263 -33.51 32.87 46.13
CA SER A 263 -34.91 32.94 46.50
C SER A 263 -35.07 33.55 47.90
#